data_11a26d8c68a31cbd5c03ad4950e37736
#
_entry.id   11a26d8c68a31cbd5c03ad4950e37736
#
_cell.length_a   1.000
_cell.length_b   1.000
_cell.length_c   1.000
_cell.angle_alpha   90.00
_cell.angle_beta   90.00
_cell.angle_gamma   90.00
#
_symmetry.space_group_name_H-M   'P 1'
#
loop_
_entity.id
_entity.type
_entity.pdbx_description
1 polymer ?
#
loop_
_entity_poly.entity_id
_entity_poly.type
_entity_poly.pdbx_seq_one_letter_code
_entity_poly.pdbx_strand_id
1 'polypeptide(L)'
;MKRVHDMGGSYEYGEIPVSLDSEGDFIDDEYVFKYSWHAKALAITLASGSLGEWTLDESRHARECLPPKDYKNFSYYERWIASLVNLLVYKKIVSLKEIIRFSKLVDDKNSQNYLNKSFKLDKRAWLSQNVKKDLSIGSSSSRKINIKPAFKKGDLVRTVLKNPNAIQGGHTRLPSYAMGKKGVVTKYRGIHVFPDKNAHSFGEKPLPLYTIEFNFS
;
A
#
# COMPACT_ATOMS: atom_id res chain seq x y z
N MET A 1 -19.89 -7.80 12.95
CA MET A 1 -19.17 -8.67 12.01
C MET A 1 -17.70 -8.30 12.10
N LYS A 2 -16.83 -9.27 12.37
CA LYS A 2 -15.36 -9.01 12.46
C LYS A 2 -14.83 -8.79 11.06
N ARG A 3 -14.04 -7.75 10.85
CA ARG A 3 -13.50 -7.42 9.55
C ARG A 3 -12.09 -7.87 9.43
N VAL A 4 -11.78 -8.27 8.21
CA VAL A 4 -10.44 -8.69 7.85
C VAL A 4 -9.63 -7.49 7.35
N HIS A 5 -10.29 -6.50 6.74
CA HIS A 5 -9.63 -5.36 6.13
C HIS A 5 -10.44 -4.07 6.23
N ASP A 6 -9.76 -2.93 6.37
CA ASP A 6 -10.33 -1.59 6.41
C ASP A 6 -10.10 -0.89 5.06
N MET A 7 -11.17 -0.52 4.40
CA MET A 7 -11.12 0.27 3.17
C MET A 7 -11.17 1.76 3.51
N GLY A 8 -10.17 2.53 3.08
CA GLY A 8 -10.06 3.94 3.38
C GLY A 8 -10.05 4.26 4.88
N GLY A 9 -9.53 3.33 5.71
CA GLY A 9 -9.57 3.44 7.17
C GLY A 9 -10.96 3.36 7.78
N SER A 10 -11.96 2.93 7.02
CA SER A 10 -13.35 2.78 7.46
C SER A 10 -13.70 1.31 7.68
N TYR A 11 -14.52 1.03 8.72
CA TYR A 11 -15.03 -0.29 9.01
C TYR A 11 -16.36 -0.55 8.26
N GLU A 12 -16.80 -1.82 8.22
CA GLU A 12 -18.17 -2.23 7.80
C GLU A 12 -18.45 -2.44 6.32
N TYR A 13 -17.39 -2.63 5.54
CA TYR A 13 -17.56 -3.02 4.13
C TYR A 13 -17.62 -4.55 3.89
N GLY A 14 -17.61 -5.35 4.96
CA GLY A 14 -17.69 -6.80 4.91
C GLY A 14 -16.36 -7.47 4.58
N GLU A 15 -16.41 -8.75 4.30
CA GLU A 15 -15.23 -9.57 4.02
C GLU A 15 -14.71 -9.30 2.61
N ILE A 16 -13.39 -9.42 2.45
CA ILE A 16 -12.75 -9.38 1.14
C ILE A 16 -12.93 -10.76 0.51
N PRO A 17 -13.47 -10.85 -0.72
CA PRO A 17 -13.56 -12.12 -1.40
C PRO A 17 -12.16 -12.66 -1.69
N VAL A 18 -11.93 -13.90 -1.35
CA VAL A 18 -10.73 -14.67 -1.69
C VAL A 18 -11.10 -15.70 -2.76
N SER A 19 -10.18 -15.95 -3.67
CA SER A 19 -10.38 -17.00 -4.67
C SER A 19 -10.17 -18.34 -4.00
N LEU A 20 -11.22 -19.16 -4.00
CA LEU A 20 -11.20 -20.55 -3.55
C LEU A 20 -11.46 -21.44 -4.77
N ASP A 21 -10.95 -22.66 -4.74
CA ASP A 21 -11.31 -23.68 -5.73
C ASP A 21 -12.71 -24.24 -5.45
N SER A 22 -13.12 -25.23 -6.23
CA SER A 22 -14.42 -25.89 -6.08
C SER A 22 -14.57 -26.69 -4.77
N GLU A 23 -13.46 -26.96 -4.09
CA GLU A 23 -13.42 -27.71 -2.83
C GLU A 23 -13.34 -26.79 -1.60
N GLY A 24 -13.19 -25.47 -1.84
CA GLY A 24 -13.10 -24.45 -0.80
C GLY A 24 -11.67 -24.19 -0.31
N ASP A 25 -10.67 -24.76 -0.97
CA ASP A 25 -9.27 -24.49 -0.70
C ASP A 25 -8.78 -23.26 -1.44
N PHE A 26 -7.73 -22.62 -0.90
CA PHE A 26 -7.11 -21.49 -1.58
C PHE A 26 -6.48 -21.97 -2.89
N ILE A 27 -6.80 -21.27 -3.98
CA ILE A 27 -6.13 -21.50 -5.26
C ILE A 27 -4.65 -21.17 -5.06
N ASP A 28 -3.81 -22.20 -5.03
CA ASP A 28 -2.35 -22.04 -5.07
C ASP A 28 -1.97 -21.62 -6.49
N ASP A 29 -1.82 -20.30 -6.68
CA ASP A 29 -1.33 -19.76 -7.95
C ASP A 29 0.17 -20.05 -8.03
N GLU A 30 0.55 -21.18 -8.65
CA GLU A 30 1.93 -21.58 -8.93
C GLU A 30 2.71 -20.48 -9.68
N TYR A 31 2.01 -19.53 -10.27
CA TYR A 31 2.57 -18.42 -11.02
C TYR A 31 2.46 -17.10 -10.24
N VAL A 32 3.59 -16.46 -9.99
CA VAL A 32 3.66 -15.10 -9.43
C VAL A 32 2.82 -14.11 -10.26
N PHE A 33 2.74 -14.31 -11.56
CA PHE A 33 1.95 -13.52 -12.50
C PHE A 33 1.08 -14.42 -13.36
N LYS A 34 -0.19 -14.54 -13.04
CA LYS A 34 -1.16 -15.32 -13.82
C LYS A 34 -1.32 -14.84 -15.27
N TYR A 35 -1.19 -13.53 -15.49
CA TYR A 35 -1.28 -12.90 -16.81
C TYR A 35 -0.08 -11.97 -17.02
N SER A 36 0.36 -11.83 -18.28
CA SER A 36 1.52 -10.99 -18.64
C SER A 36 1.37 -9.52 -18.23
N TRP A 37 0.14 -9.01 -18.19
CA TRP A 37 -0.13 -7.64 -17.76
C TRP A 37 0.08 -7.42 -16.24
N HIS A 38 0.04 -8.46 -15.41
CA HIS A 38 0.32 -8.35 -13.97
C HIS A 38 1.75 -7.87 -13.71
N ALA A 39 2.72 -8.44 -14.43
CA ALA A 39 4.11 -7.99 -14.33
C ALA A 39 4.26 -6.52 -14.75
N LYS A 40 3.54 -6.10 -15.82
CA LYS A 40 3.54 -4.70 -16.26
C LYS A 40 2.88 -3.77 -15.22
N ALA A 41 1.78 -4.21 -14.60
CA ALA A 41 1.12 -3.45 -13.54
C ALA A 41 2.04 -3.22 -12.33
N LEU A 42 2.75 -4.25 -11.89
CA LEU A 42 3.77 -4.13 -10.84
C LEU A 42 4.88 -3.17 -11.28
N ALA A 43 5.47 -3.38 -12.45
CA ALA A 43 6.58 -2.60 -12.95
C ALA A 43 6.25 -1.11 -13.05
N ILE A 44 5.10 -0.75 -13.65
CA ILE A 44 4.70 0.66 -13.79
C ILE A 44 4.40 1.30 -12.43
N THR A 45 3.81 0.56 -11.49
CA THR A 45 3.54 1.08 -10.15
C THR A 45 4.83 1.37 -9.39
N LEU A 46 5.80 0.48 -9.44
CA LEU A 46 7.10 0.66 -8.79
C LEU A 46 7.89 1.80 -9.46
N ALA A 47 7.94 1.82 -10.80
CA ALA A 47 8.62 2.88 -11.56
C ALA A 47 8.00 4.26 -11.29
N SER A 48 6.68 4.35 -11.21
CA SER A 48 5.99 5.60 -10.86
C SER A 48 6.27 6.03 -9.42
N GLY A 49 6.31 5.08 -8.48
CA GLY A 49 6.65 5.34 -7.07
C GLY A 49 8.09 5.84 -6.90
N SER A 50 9.03 5.40 -7.76
CA SER A 50 10.43 5.84 -7.72
C SER A 50 10.63 7.31 -8.08
N LEU A 51 9.62 7.96 -8.68
CA LEU A 51 9.64 9.42 -8.93
C LEU A 51 9.64 10.23 -7.63
N GLY A 52 9.25 9.61 -6.50
CA GLY A 52 9.26 10.27 -5.19
C GLY A 52 8.10 11.25 -4.93
N GLU A 53 7.07 11.22 -5.77
CA GLU A 53 5.90 12.11 -5.64
C GLU A 53 4.93 11.69 -4.52
N TRP A 54 5.08 10.46 -4.03
CA TRP A 54 4.32 9.91 -2.91
C TRP A 54 5.11 8.85 -2.14
N THR A 55 4.71 8.60 -0.92
CA THR A 55 5.29 7.55 -0.08
C THR A 55 4.69 6.17 -0.38
N LEU A 56 5.35 5.10 0.07
CA LEU A 56 4.80 3.75 0.00
C LEU A 56 3.46 3.66 0.74
N ASP A 57 3.31 4.37 1.85
CA ASP A 57 2.08 4.36 2.64
C ASP A 57 0.94 5.13 1.95
N GLU A 58 1.22 6.23 1.25
CA GLU A 58 0.25 6.89 0.37
C GLU A 58 -0.22 5.93 -0.74
N SER A 59 0.69 5.17 -1.35
CA SER A 59 0.35 4.18 -2.37
C SER A 59 -0.54 3.05 -1.82
N ARG A 60 -0.30 2.60 -0.59
CA ARG A 60 -1.13 1.59 0.09
C ARG A 60 -2.52 2.14 0.40
N HIS A 61 -2.56 3.35 0.97
CA HIS A 61 -3.81 4.01 1.29
C HIS A 61 -4.67 4.29 0.05
N ALA A 62 -4.06 4.68 -1.06
CA ALA A 62 -4.78 4.89 -2.32
C ALA A 62 -5.54 3.63 -2.79
N ARG A 63 -5.00 2.43 -2.54
CA ARG A 63 -5.71 1.16 -2.82
C ARG A 63 -6.92 0.96 -1.90
N GLU A 64 -6.76 1.30 -0.63
CA GLU A 64 -7.83 1.21 0.37
C GLU A 64 -8.97 2.22 0.10
N CYS A 65 -8.64 3.35 -0.54
CA CYS A 65 -9.59 4.41 -0.91
C CYS A 65 -10.36 4.13 -2.21
N LEU A 66 -10.15 3.00 -2.88
CA LEU A 66 -11.00 2.61 -3.99
C LEU A 66 -12.46 2.47 -3.51
N PRO A 67 -13.44 2.80 -4.37
CA PRO A 67 -14.85 2.55 -4.04
C PRO A 67 -15.05 1.11 -3.56
N PRO A 68 -15.83 0.86 -2.50
CA PRO A 68 -15.98 -0.48 -1.92
C PRO A 68 -16.38 -1.56 -2.94
N LYS A 69 -17.23 -1.21 -3.92
CA LYS A 69 -17.61 -2.11 -5.01
C LYS A 69 -16.40 -2.49 -5.86
N ASP A 70 -15.59 -1.52 -6.25
CA ASP A 70 -14.41 -1.75 -7.09
C ASP A 70 -13.33 -2.51 -6.31
N TYR A 71 -13.11 -2.14 -5.05
CA TYR A 71 -12.16 -2.83 -4.20
C TYR A 71 -12.49 -4.32 -4.04
N LYS A 72 -13.77 -4.68 -3.92
CA LYS A 72 -14.21 -6.08 -3.80
C LYS A 72 -14.14 -6.84 -5.12
N ASN A 73 -14.51 -6.19 -6.22
CA ASN A 73 -14.61 -6.84 -7.53
C ASN A 73 -13.29 -6.92 -8.28
N PHE A 74 -12.38 -5.97 -8.05
CA PHE A 74 -11.09 -5.96 -8.72
C PHE A 74 -10.17 -7.04 -8.19
N SER A 75 -9.47 -7.71 -9.09
CA SER A 75 -8.34 -8.57 -8.79
C SER A 75 -7.19 -7.77 -8.15
N TYR A 76 -6.18 -8.46 -7.64
CA TYR A 76 -5.04 -7.84 -6.96
C TYR A 76 -4.37 -6.75 -7.80
N TYR A 77 -4.02 -7.04 -9.04
CA TYR A 77 -3.32 -6.08 -9.91
C TYR A 77 -4.25 -5.02 -10.53
N GLU A 78 -5.54 -5.30 -10.68
CA GLU A 78 -6.52 -4.27 -11.05
C GLU A 78 -6.62 -3.19 -9.97
N ARG A 79 -6.62 -3.55 -8.68
CA ARG A 79 -6.55 -2.58 -7.58
C ARG A 79 -5.28 -1.73 -7.63
N TRP A 80 -4.15 -2.33 -8.02
CA TRP A 80 -2.89 -1.59 -8.16
C TRP A 80 -2.96 -0.54 -9.25
N ILE A 81 -3.44 -0.90 -10.43
CA ILE A 81 -3.56 0.04 -11.56
C ILE A 81 -4.61 1.11 -11.27
N ALA A 82 -5.80 0.76 -10.78
CA ALA A 82 -6.84 1.73 -10.46
C ALA A 82 -6.37 2.77 -9.44
N SER A 83 -5.70 2.32 -8.37
CA SER A 83 -5.15 3.23 -7.37
C SER A 83 -3.99 4.07 -7.91
N LEU A 84 -3.15 3.52 -8.78
CA LEU A 84 -2.08 4.27 -9.44
C LEU A 84 -2.65 5.38 -10.31
N VAL A 85 -3.69 5.11 -11.11
CA VAL A 85 -4.39 6.14 -11.90
C VAL A 85 -4.89 7.27 -11.01
N ASN A 86 -5.54 6.93 -9.89
CA ASN A 86 -6.03 7.91 -8.93
C ASN A 86 -4.89 8.76 -8.34
N LEU A 87 -3.76 8.14 -7.98
CA LEU A 87 -2.58 8.86 -7.47
C LEU A 87 -1.98 9.80 -8.51
N LEU A 88 -1.78 9.32 -9.73
CA LEU A 88 -1.21 10.12 -10.82
C LEU A 88 -2.06 11.35 -11.13
N VAL A 89 -3.38 11.19 -11.13
CA VAL A 89 -4.32 12.31 -11.32
C VAL A 89 -4.33 13.25 -10.11
N TYR A 90 -4.38 12.70 -8.90
CA TYR A 90 -4.37 13.48 -7.66
C TYR A 90 -3.09 14.34 -7.53
N LYS A 91 -1.94 13.74 -7.84
CA LYS A 91 -0.62 14.41 -7.82
C LYS A 91 -0.39 15.27 -9.07
N LYS A 92 -1.37 15.38 -9.97
CA LYS A 92 -1.30 16.18 -11.20
C LYS A 92 -0.16 15.81 -12.16
N ILE A 93 0.29 14.57 -12.11
CA ILE A 93 1.33 14.03 -13.02
C ILE A 93 0.72 13.77 -14.38
N VAL A 94 -0.51 13.26 -14.41
CA VAL A 94 -1.33 13.12 -15.61
C VAL A 94 -2.73 13.65 -15.34
N SER A 95 -3.39 14.17 -16.37
CA SER A 95 -4.79 14.58 -16.28
C SER A 95 -5.73 13.44 -16.67
N LEU A 96 -6.94 13.44 -16.11
CA LEU A 96 -7.96 12.47 -16.50
C LEU A 96 -8.27 12.53 -18.01
N LYS A 97 -8.19 13.73 -18.60
CA LYS A 97 -8.38 13.93 -20.06
C LYS A 97 -7.32 13.18 -20.88
N GLU A 98 -6.06 13.20 -20.43
CA GLU A 98 -4.99 12.44 -21.09
C GLU A 98 -5.24 10.95 -20.98
N ILE A 99 -5.60 10.45 -19.80
CA ILE A 99 -5.90 9.02 -19.60
C ILE A 99 -7.03 8.57 -20.54
N ILE A 100 -8.15 9.31 -20.57
CA ILE A 100 -9.28 8.99 -21.44
C ILE A 100 -8.90 9.08 -22.93
N ARG A 101 -8.08 10.06 -23.31
CA ARG A 101 -7.59 10.20 -24.68
C ARG A 101 -6.74 8.99 -25.07
N PHE A 102 -5.79 8.59 -24.22
CA PHE A 102 -4.90 7.49 -24.52
C PHE A 102 -5.60 6.12 -24.45
N SER A 103 -6.57 5.92 -23.55
CA SER A 103 -7.35 4.68 -23.54
C SER A 103 -8.09 4.42 -24.85
N LYS A 104 -8.64 5.49 -25.45
CA LYS A 104 -9.29 5.39 -26.77
C LYS A 104 -8.30 5.11 -27.93
N LEU A 105 -7.05 5.57 -27.79
CA LEU A 105 -6.01 5.32 -28.80
C LEU A 105 -5.49 3.90 -28.78
N VAL A 106 -5.53 3.22 -27.62
CA VAL A 106 -5.08 1.82 -27.52
C VAL A 106 -5.96 0.88 -28.34
N ASP A 107 -7.24 1.20 -28.49
CA ASP A 107 -8.19 0.44 -29.30
C ASP A 107 -8.04 0.73 -30.83
N ASP A 108 -7.30 1.76 -31.20
CA ASP A 108 -7.01 2.11 -32.60
C ASP A 108 -5.74 1.40 -33.11
N LYS A 109 -5.87 0.65 -34.18
CA LYS A 109 -4.74 -0.05 -34.85
C LYS A 109 -3.60 0.89 -35.28
N ASN A 110 -3.84 2.20 -35.38
CA ASN A 110 -2.84 3.22 -35.66
C ASN A 110 -2.04 3.71 -34.42
N SER A 111 -2.35 3.21 -33.23
CA SER A 111 -1.70 3.64 -31.99
C SER A 111 -0.20 3.32 -31.91
N GLN A 112 0.32 2.40 -32.71
CA GLN A 112 1.74 2.07 -32.75
C GLN A 112 2.65 3.26 -33.05
N ASN A 113 2.18 4.24 -33.81
CA ASN A 113 2.94 5.47 -34.09
C ASN A 113 3.16 6.36 -32.87
N TYR A 114 2.32 6.25 -31.84
CA TYR A 114 2.50 6.97 -30.57
C TYR A 114 3.46 6.26 -29.63
N LEU A 115 3.52 4.92 -29.69
CA LEU A 115 4.40 4.09 -28.87
C LEU A 115 5.86 4.14 -29.34
N ASN A 116 6.09 4.49 -30.62
CA ASN A 116 7.43 4.56 -31.20
C ASN A 116 8.12 5.94 -31.02
N LYS A 117 7.50 6.89 -30.35
CA LYS A 117 8.17 8.16 -30.03
C LYS A 117 9.25 7.91 -28.98
N SER A 118 10.47 8.35 -29.27
CA SER A 118 11.52 8.40 -28.27
C SER A 118 11.16 9.45 -27.22
N PHE A 119 10.91 9.02 -26.00
CA PHE A 119 10.69 9.92 -24.87
C PHE A 119 12.02 10.21 -24.19
N LYS A 120 12.27 11.44 -23.86
CA LYS A 120 13.38 11.82 -22.99
C LYS A 120 13.09 11.30 -21.59
N LEU A 121 13.97 10.48 -21.03
CA LEU A 121 13.84 10.00 -19.67
C LEU A 121 13.88 11.18 -18.68
N ASP A 122 12.98 11.17 -17.71
CA ASP A 122 13.07 12.06 -16.54
C ASP A 122 14.34 11.76 -15.77
N LYS A 123 14.95 12.79 -15.18
CA LYS A 123 16.16 12.64 -14.36
C LYS A 123 15.97 11.74 -13.15
N ARG A 124 14.72 11.58 -12.69
CA ARG A 124 14.30 10.71 -11.58
C ARG A 124 13.96 9.29 -12.03
N ALA A 125 14.01 9.01 -13.35
CA ALA A 125 13.66 7.70 -13.86
C ALA A 125 14.55 6.61 -13.25
N TRP A 126 13.92 5.54 -12.79
CA TRP A 126 14.61 4.39 -12.24
C TRP A 126 15.26 3.58 -13.38
N LEU A 127 16.59 3.57 -13.40
CA LEU A 127 17.34 2.90 -14.45
C LEU A 127 17.26 1.38 -14.29
N SER A 128 16.96 0.67 -15.35
CA SER A 128 16.78 -0.79 -15.37
C SER A 128 17.95 -1.56 -14.76
N GLN A 129 19.18 -1.10 -14.95
CA GLN A 129 20.40 -1.69 -14.37
C GLN A 129 20.43 -1.65 -12.83
N ASN A 130 19.72 -0.72 -12.20
CA ASN A 130 19.69 -0.56 -10.75
C ASN A 130 18.54 -1.33 -10.09
N VAL A 131 17.49 -1.68 -10.85
CA VAL A 131 16.23 -2.26 -10.32
C VAL A 131 16.50 -3.49 -9.45
N LYS A 132 17.28 -4.46 -9.93
CA LYS A 132 17.57 -5.68 -9.18
C LYS A 132 18.25 -5.40 -7.84
N LYS A 133 19.25 -4.51 -7.84
CA LYS A 133 19.99 -4.11 -6.64
C LYS A 133 19.08 -3.39 -5.65
N ASP A 134 18.35 -2.40 -6.11
CA ASP A 134 17.52 -1.55 -5.26
C ASP A 134 16.37 -2.36 -4.63
N LEU A 135 15.74 -3.27 -5.40
CA LEU A 135 14.71 -4.17 -4.88
C LEU A 135 15.27 -5.17 -3.85
N SER A 136 16.51 -5.62 -4.01
CA SER A 136 17.14 -6.54 -3.05
C SER A 136 17.46 -5.88 -1.71
N ILE A 137 17.76 -4.59 -1.71
CA ILE A 137 18.02 -3.81 -0.49
C ILE A 137 16.71 -3.40 0.18
N GLY A 138 15.70 -3.06 -0.62
CA GLY A 138 14.42 -2.56 -0.15
C GLY A 138 14.53 -1.16 0.49
N SER A 139 13.45 -0.74 1.13
CA SER A 139 13.36 0.54 1.83
C SER A 139 13.00 0.32 3.30
N SER A 140 13.92 0.62 4.20
CA SER A 140 13.70 0.47 5.64
C SER A 140 12.79 1.57 6.19
N SER A 141 11.81 1.18 7.00
CA SER A 141 11.02 2.11 7.82
C SER A 141 11.75 2.56 9.09
N SER A 142 12.88 1.95 9.45
CA SER A 142 13.68 2.31 10.63
C SER A 142 14.36 3.67 10.45
N ARG A 143 14.45 4.43 11.54
CA ARG A 143 15.15 5.74 11.58
C ARG A 143 16.11 5.77 12.75
N LYS A 144 17.33 6.27 12.49
CA LYS A 144 18.38 6.45 13.50
C LYS A 144 18.23 7.83 14.18
N ILE A 145 17.19 7.94 15.02
CA ILE A 145 16.94 9.14 15.82
C ILE A 145 16.81 8.74 17.29
N ASN A 146 17.10 9.68 18.19
CA ASN A 146 17.05 9.42 19.62
C ASN A 146 15.69 9.83 20.17
N ILE A 147 14.78 8.85 20.30
CA ILE A 147 13.51 8.99 20.99
C ILE A 147 13.48 7.96 22.11
N LYS A 148 13.26 8.43 23.35
CA LYS A 148 13.20 7.54 24.53
C LYS A 148 12.02 6.58 24.38
N PRO A 149 12.24 5.25 24.48
CA PRO A 149 11.16 4.27 24.49
C PRO A 149 10.22 4.52 25.66
N ALA A 150 8.91 4.45 25.40
CA ALA A 150 7.88 4.60 26.45
C ALA A 150 7.71 3.32 27.28
N PHE A 151 8.03 2.15 26.70
CA PHE A 151 7.85 0.84 27.33
C PHE A 151 9.12 0.01 27.27
N LYS A 152 9.26 -0.92 28.21
CA LYS A 152 10.32 -1.92 28.26
C LYS A 152 9.75 -3.35 28.21
N LYS A 153 10.61 -4.33 27.97
CA LYS A 153 10.23 -5.74 28.00
C LYS A 153 9.59 -6.09 29.35
N GLY A 154 8.46 -6.77 29.31
CA GLY A 154 7.67 -7.17 30.48
C GLY A 154 6.54 -6.20 30.84
N ASP A 155 6.53 -5.00 30.31
CA ASP A 155 5.44 -4.06 30.61
C ASP A 155 4.10 -4.57 30.08
N LEU A 156 3.08 -4.46 30.93
CA LEU A 156 1.67 -4.69 30.55
C LEU A 156 1.14 -3.48 29.81
N VAL A 157 0.62 -3.71 28.63
CA VAL A 157 0.07 -2.64 27.78
C VAL A 157 -1.32 -3.01 27.29
N ARG A 158 -2.03 -2.01 26.83
CA ARG A 158 -3.30 -2.19 26.12
C ARG A 158 -3.24 -1.44 24.80
N THR A 159 -3.59 -2.10 23.70
CA THR A 159 -3.76 -1.42 22.43
C THR A 159 -4.95 -0.47 22.49
N VAL A 160 -4.86 0.62 21.74
CA VAL A 160 -5.94 1.59 21.68
C VAL A 160 -7.15 1.00 20.97
N LEU A 161 -8.36 1.42 21.37
CA LEU A 161 -9.60 1.05 20.67
C LEU A 161 -9.73 1.80 19.35
N LYS A 162 -9.25 3.05 19.33
CA LYS A 162 -9.22 3.90 18.16
C LYS A 162 -7.99 4.79 18.29
N ASN A 163 -7.18 4.88 17.25
CA ASN A 163 -6.03 5.78 17.30
C ASN A 163 -6.52 7.23 17.41
N PRO A 164 -6.27 7.95 18.53
CA PRO A 164 -6.75 9.31 18.71
C PRO A 164 -6.10 10.31 17.73
N ASN A 165 -4.93 9.95 17.19
CA ASN A 165 -4.20 10.75 16.20
C ASN A 165 -4.48 10.31 14.76
N ALA A 166 -5.34 9.30 14.55
CA ALA A 166 -5.70 8.85 13.21
C ALA A 166 -6.57 9.92 12.53
N ILE A 167 -6.26 10.15 11.27
CA ILE A 167 -7.11 10.93 10.39
C ILE A 167 -8.37 10.11 10.12
N GLN A 168 -9.55 10.71 10.22
CA GLN A 168 -10.80 10.02 9.91
C GLN A 168 -10.75 9.53 8.46
N GLY A 169 -11.02 8.22 8.26
CA GLY A 169 -10.86 7.58 6.96
C GLY A 169 -9.40 7.41 6.52
N GLY A 170 -8.44 7.63 7.42
CA GLY A 170 -7.01 7.52 7.14
C GLY A 170 -6.48 6.09 7.20
N HIS A 171 -5.29 5.92 6.65
CA HIS A 171 -4.58 4.64 6.69
C HIS A 171 -4.16 4.28 8.12
N THR A 172 -4.45 3.04 8.53
CA THR A 172 -4.02 2.47 9.81
C THR A 172 -3.49 1.05 9.63
N ARG A 173 -2.58 0.64 10.53
CA ARG A 173 -2.02 -0.71 10.56
C ARG A 173 -2.42 -1.47 11.83
N LEU A 174 -3.26 -0.88 12.69
CA LEU A 174 -3.81 -1.58 13.85
C LEU A 174 -5.05 -2.37 13.42
N PRO A 175 -4.96 -3.71 13.34
CA PRO A 175 -6.09 -4.53 12.91
C PRO A 175 -7.17 -4.57 13.98
N SER A 176 -8.43 -4.70 13.57
CA SER A 176 -9.57 -4.68 14.47
C SER A 176 -9.52 -5.77 15.54
N TYR A 177 -9.00 -6.94 15.22
CA TYR A 177 -8.85 -8.04 16.18
C TYR A 177 -7.85 -7.73 17.32
N ALA A 178 -6.91 -6.82 17.09
CA ALA A 178 -5.92 -6.42 18.09
C ALA A 178 -6.31 -5.17 18.87
N MET A 179 -7.41 -4.47 18.49
CA MET A 179 -7.85 -3.26 19.18
C MET A 179 -8.34 -3.55 20.59
N GLY A 180 -7.94 -2.71 21.56
CA GLY A 180 -8.36 -2.78 22.97
C GLY A 180 -7.86 -4.00 23.73
N LYS A 181 -6.99 -4.82 23.12
CA LYS A 181 -6.45 -6.03 23.74
C LYS A 181 -5.32 -5.71 24.72
N LYS A 182 -5.29 -6.44 25.84
CA LYS A 182 -4.17 -6.43 26.77
C LYS A 182 -3.08 -7.35 26.27
N GLY A 183 -1.83 -6.95 26.44
CA GLY A 183 -0.68 -7.75 26.04
C GLY A 183 0.57 -7.36 26.81
N VAL A 184 1.64 -8.11 26.62
CA VAL A 184 2.95 -7.89 27.23
C VAL A 184 3.95 -7.47 26.17
N VAL A 185 4.72 -6.44 26.45
CA VAL A 185 5.84 -6.04 25.58
C VAL A 185 6.93 -7.09 25.66
N THR A 186 7.21 -7.76 24.55
CA THR A 186 8.26 -8.79 24.48
C THR A 186 9.57 -8.24 23.92
N LYS A 187 9.51 -7.24 23.03
CA LYS A 187 10.72 -6.67 22.43
C LYS A 187 10.52 -5.22 21.95
N TYR A 188 11.51 -4.37 22.21
CA TYR A 188 11.67 -3.09 21.54
C TYR A 188 12.35 -3.29 20.19
N ARG A 189 11.83 -2.67 19.11
CA ARG A 189 12.29 -2.84 17.73
C ARG A 189 12.99 -1.61 17.15
N GLY A 190 13.19 -0.56 17.95
CA GLY A 190 13.75 0.71 17.46
C GLY A 190 12.69 1.72 17.07
N ILE A 191 13.12 2.76 16.37
CA ILE A 191 12.26 3.86 15.92
C ILE A 191 11.89 3.64 14.47
N HIS A 192 10.59 3.68 14.16
CA HIS A 192 10.07 3.40 12.82
C HIS A 192 9.07 4.45 12.38
N VAL A 193 9.00 4.65 11.06
CA VAL A 193 7.94 5.43 10.42
C VAL A 193 6.65 4.64 10.44
N PHE A 194 5.56 5.28 10.87
CA PHE A 194 4.21 4.71 10.88
C PHE A 194 3.34 5.36 9.81
N PRO A 195 2.38 4.64 9.26
CA PRO A 195 1.54 5.13 8.16
C PRO A 195 0.56 6.24 8.57
N ASP A 196 0.22 6.36 9.86
CA ASP A 196 -0.79 7.31 10.37
C ASP A 196 -0.60 8.76 9.92
N LYS A 197 0.64 9.16 9.71
CA LYS A 197 1.00 10.49 9.19
C LYS A 197 1.62 10.41 7.81
N ASN A 198 2.45 9.38 7.58
CA ASN A 198 3.20 9.22 6.35
C ASN A 198 2.30 8.98 5.13
N ALA A 199 1.17 8.29 5.30
CA ALA A 199 0.18 8.07 4.25
C ALA A 199 -0.62 9.34 3.85
N HIS A 200 -0.46 10.44 4.58
CA HIS A 200 -1.25 11.66 4.43
C HIS A 200 -0.40 12.91 4.20
N SER A 201 0.84 12.73 3.77
CA SER A 201 1.78 13.83 3.51
C SER A 201 2.09 14.73 4.72
N PHE A 202 1.89 14.23 5.96
CA PHE A 202 2.25 14.94 7.19
C PHE A 202 3.67 14.65 7.68
N GLY A 203 4.50 14.05 6.81
CA GLY A 203 5.86 13.64 7.11
C GLY A 203 5.93 12.33 7.88
N GLU A 204 7.14 11.84 8.09
CA GLU A 204 7.39 10.50 8.62
C GLU A 204 6.95 10.32 10.08
N LYS A 205 7.16 11.34 10.93
CA LYS A 205 6.82 11.33 12.37
C LYS A 205 7.13 9.99 13.06
N PRO A 206 8.37 9.49 12.99
CA PRO A 206 8.71 8.15 13.46
C PRO A 206 8.54 8.01 14.97
N LEU A 207 8.16 6.80 15.41
CA LEU A 207 7.83 6.47 16.80
C LEU A 207 8.49 5.15 17.21
N PRO A 208 8.62 4.87 18.54
CA PRO A 208 9.06 3.58 19.05
C PRO A 208 8.15 2.44 18.60
N LEU A 209 8.73 1.37 18.04
CA LEU A 209 8.04 0.15 17.65
C LEU A 209 8.31 -0.96 18.67
N TYR A 210 7.26 -1.71 19.02
CA TYR A 210 7.33 -2.83 19.96
C TYR A 210 6.71 -4.09 19.38
N THR A 211 7.23 -5.24 19.78
CA THR A 211 6.51 -6.52 19.65
C THR A 211 5.70 -6.73 20.91
N ILE A 212 4.42 -7.03 20.77
CA ILE A 212 3.49 -7.28 21.86
C ILE A 212 2.92 -8.68 21.68
N GLU A 213 2.93 -9.45 22.74
CA GLU A 213 2.30 -10.77 22.82
C GLU A 213 0.92 -10.62 23.46
N PHE A 214 -0.09 -11.15 22.79
CA PHE A 214 -1.46 -11.17 23.28
C PHE A 214 -1.86 -12.60 23.65
N ASN A 215 -2.44 -12.77 24.85
CA ASN A 215 -3.11 -14.01 25.20
C ASN A 215 -4.55 -13.93 24.70
N PHE A 216 -4.90 -14.74 23.75
CA PHE A 216 -6.28 -14.95 23.31
C PHE A 216 -6.89 -16.07 24.17
N SER A 217 -7.53 -15.66 25.27
CA SER A 217 -8.44 -16.50 26.03
C SER A 217 -9.88 -16.15 25.67
#